data_1ab5be6d526b4753d1e4cd8ddaf48ac9
#
_entry.id   1ab5be6d526b4753d1e4cd8ddaf48ac9
#
_cell.length_a   1.000
_cell.length_b   1.000
_cell.length_c   1.000
_cell.angle_alpha   90.00
_cell.angle_beta   90.00
_cell.angle_gamma   90.00
#
_symmetry.space_group_name_H-M   'P 1'
#
loop_
_entity.id
_entity.type
_entity.pdbx_description
1 polymer ?
#
loop_
_entity_poly.entity_id
_entity_poly.type
_entity_poly.pdbx_seq_one_letter_code
_entity_poly.pdbx_strand_id
1 'polypeptide(L)'
;MKSAPFIAVEGPIGAGKTTLATMLSHELNLPLVKEIVEENPFLASFYQDIDEWSFQLEMFFLCNRFKQLEDTGAHYVEQNTPVISDYHIYKNMIFADRTLKGTKRDKYRQIYHLLTDDLPKPNLVLYIEAELDTLMYRINKRGRSFEQDMDPAYMEQLIADYKTGMDYLANSSNPPVIIKVNAEQLDFVEHPEHFRQIVNHVKEYII
;
A
#
# COMPACT_ATOMS: atom_id res chain seq x y z
N MET A 1 -23.62 -8.14 -12.73
CA MET A 1 -23.40 -8.41 -11.29
C MET A 1 -22.24 -7.52 -10.87
N LYS A 2 -22.31 -6.86 -9.72
CA LYS A 2 -21.13 -6.15 -9.18
C LYS A 2 -20.08 -7.22 -8.85
N SER A 3 -18.83 -6.98 -9.25
CA SER A 3 -17.72 -7.85 -8.83
C SER A 3 -17.55 -7.81 -7.32
N ALA A 4 -17.09 -8.91 -6.72
CA ALA A 4 -16.76 -8.93 -5.29
C ALA A 4 -15.79 -7.81 -4.93
N PRO A 5 -15.93 -7.17 -3.75
CA PRO A 5 -15.03 -6.12 -3.34
C PRO A 5 -13.61 -6.65 -3.12
N PHE A 6 -12.68 -6.05 -3.85
CA PHE A 6 -11.24 -6.14 -3.56
C PHE A 6 -10.82 -4.81 -2.94
N ILE A 7 -10.50 -4.84 -1.65
CA ILE A 7 -10.20 -3.67 -0.82
C ILE A 7 -8.69 -3.61 -0.61
N ALA A 8 -8.06 -2.49 -0.93
CA ALA A 8 -6.66 -2.24 -0.59
C ALA A 8 -6.55 -1.17 0.48
N VAL A 9 -5.67 -1.35 1.44
CA VAL A 9 -5.29 -0.31 2.41
C VAL A 9 -3.94 0.24 2.01
N GLU A 10 -3.86 1.54 1.76
CA GLU A 10 -2.68 2.23 1.28
C GLU A 10 -2.30 3.45 2.13
N GLY A 11 -1.04 3.88 1.99
CA GLY A 11 -0.47 5.01 2.70
C GLY A 11 1.05 4.89 2.89
N PRO A 12 1.72 5.95 3.33
CA PRO A 12 3.18 5.95 3.52
C PRO A 12 3.66 4.95 4.58
N ILE A 13 4.97 4.81 4.71
CA ILE A 13 5.60 3.99 5.76
C ILE A 13 5.16 4.54 7.12
N GLY A 14 4.78 3.66 8.05
CA GLY A 14 4.31 4.08 9.38
C GLY A 14 2.82 4.46 9.46
N ALA A 15 2.07 4.55 8.35
CA ALA A 15 0.67 4.97 8.36
C ALA A 15 -0.28 4.04 9.12
N GLY A 16 0.08 2.76 9.31
CA GLY A 16 -0.76 1.79 10.02
C GLY A 16 -1.58 0.86 9.10
N LYS A 17 -1.19 0.74 7.83
CA LYS A 17 -1.87 -0.09 6.81
C LYS A 17 -2.21 -1.49 7.28
N THR A 18 -1.19 -2.25 7.70
CA THR A 18 -1.36 -3.64 8.13
C THR A 18 -2.27 -3.76 9.37
N THR A 19 -2.21 -2.78 10.28
CA THR A 19 -3.10 -2.73 11.44
C THR A 19 -4.54 -2.54 11.01
N LEU A 20 -4.83 -1.53 10.20
CA LEU A 20 -6.19 -1.27 9.70
C LEU A 20 -6.72 -2.43 8.87
N ALA A 21 -5.92 -2.96 7.95
CA ALA A 21 -6.31 -4.11 7.11
C ALA A 21 -6.61 -5.35 7.95
N THR A 22 -5.83 -5.62 9.01
CA THR A 22 -6.05 -6.74 9.93
C THR A 22 -7.34 -6.54 10.72
N MET A 23 -7.58 -5.36 11.26
CA MET A 23 -8.81 -5.05 12.01
C MET A 23 -10.06 -5.18 11.12
N LEU A 24 -10.00 -4.67 9.88
CA LEU A 24 -11.09 -4.80 8.91
C LEU A 24 -11.34 -6.25 8.51
N SER A 25 -10.28 -7.04 8.28
CA SER A 25 -10.39 -8.46 7.97
C SER A 25 -11.14 -9.23 9.06
N HIS A 26 -10.81 -8.96 10.33
CA HIS A 26 -11.50 -9.58 11.48
C HIS A 26 -12.96 -9.11 11.60
N GLU A 27 -13.21 -7.81 11.52
CA GLU A 27 -14.57 -7.24 11.70
C GLU A 27 -15.52 -7.65 10.57
N LEU A 28 -15.02 -7.74 9.34
CA LEU A 28 -15.82 -8.08 8.16
C LEU A 28 -15.80 -9.57 7.84
N ASN A 29 -14.99 -10.36 8.58
CA ASN A 29 -14.74 -11.77 8.31
C ASN A 29 -14.30 -12.03 6.85
N LEU A 30 -13.34 -11.23 6.37
CA LEU A 30 -12.79 -11.30 5.02
C LEU A 30 -11.34 -11.78 5.03
N PRO A 31 -10.90 -12.54 4.03
CA PRO A 31 -9.50 -12.93 3.88
C PRO A 31 -8.60 -11.70 3.74
N LEU A 32 -7.37 -11.82 4.25
CA LEU A 32 -6.35 -10.77 4.23
C LEU A 32 -5.09 -11.23 3.49
N VAL A 33 -4.70 -10.46 2.49
CA VAL A 33 -3.41 -10.59 1.80
C VAL A 33 -2.44 -9.58 2.41
N LYS A 34 -1.40 -10.06 3.10
CA LYS A 34 -0.37 -9.22 3.71
C LYS A 34 0.83 -9.06 2.78
N GLU A 35 1.37 -7.85 2.75
CA GLU A 35 2.59 -7.55 2.01
C GLU A 35 3.80 -8.29 2.58
N ILE A 36 4.60 -8.90 1.71
CA ILE A 36 5.88 -9.52 2.05
C ILE A 36 6.95 -8.41 2.08
N VAL A 37 7.35 -8.00 3.27
CA VAL A 37 8.32 -6.90 3.46
C VAL A 37 9.62 -7.40 4.07
N GLU A 38 9.55 -8.15 5.17
CA GLU A 38 10.71 -8.51 5.98
C GLU A 38 11.62 -9.55 5.31
N GLU A 39 11.10 -10.31 4.36
CA GLU A 39 11.85 -11.26 3.53
C GLU A 39 12.70 -10.59 2.45
N ASN A 40 12.58 -9.26 2.25
CA ASN A 40 13.37 -8.57 1.24
C ASN A 40 14.84 -8.43 1.66
N PRO A 41 15.78 -9.13 0.99
CA PRO A 41 17.18 -9.14 1.39
C PRO A 41 17.90 -7.80 1.11
N PHE A 42 17.30 -6.91 0.34
CA PHE A 42 17.89 -5.64 -0.07
C PHE A 42 17.53 -4.46 0.85
N LEU A 43 16.55 -4.62 1.77
CA LEU A 43 16.05 -3.52 2.59
C LEU A 43 17.16 -2.84 3.42
N ALA A 44 17.97 -3.62 4.11
CA ALA A 44 19.04 -3.06 4.94
C ALA A 44 20.08 -2.30 4.11
N SER A 45 20.47 -2.87 2.95
CA SER A 45 21.43 -2.24 2.04
C SER A 45 20.84 -1.00 1.36
N PHE A 46 19.56 -1.01 1.04
CA PHE A 46 18.86 0.13 0.43
C PHE A 46 18.90 1.38 1.32
N TYR A 47 18.61 1.24 2.62
CA TYR A 47 18.66 2.40 3.52
C TYR A 47 20.10 2.93 3.77
N GLN A 48 21.13 2.12 3.49
CA GLN A 48 22.52 2.55 3.52
C GLN A 48 22.95 3.26 2.23
N ASP A 49 22.49 2.79 1.07
CA ASP A 49 22.81 3.36 -0.23
C ASP A 49 21.62 3.18 -1.20
N ILE A 50 20.77 4.21 -1.25
CA ILE A 50 19.55 4.22 -2.06
C ILE A 50 19.86 4.11 -3.56
N ASP A 51 20.86 4.85 -4.05
CA ASP A 51 21.17 4.91 -5.48
C ASP A 51 21.70 3.55 -6.02
N GLU A 52 22.43 2.81 -5.21
CA GLU A 52 22.97 1.50 -5.58
C GLU A 52 21.90 0.40 -5.55
N TRP A 53 21.09 0.33 -4.48
CA TRP A 53 20.24 -0.83 -4.20
C TRP A 53 18.78 -0.68 -4.62
N SER A 54 18.31 0.51 -5.00
CA SER A 54 16.90 0.72 -5.31
C SER A 54 16.37 -0.15 -6.44
N PHE A 55 17.12 -0.41 -7.49
CA PHE A 55 16.62 -1.23 -8.59
C PHE A 55 16.35 -2.69 -8.15
N GLN A 56 17.27 -3.28 -7.41
CA GLN A 56 17.12 -4.64 -6.88
C GLN A 56 15.97 -4.73 -5.88
N LEU A 57 15.87 -3.73 -4.99
CA LEU A 57 14.78 -3.63 -4.02
C LEU A 57 13.42 -3.56 -4.70
N GLU A 58 13.27 -2.61 -5.65
CA GLU A 58 11.99 -2.39 -6.32
C GLU A 58 11.58 -3.59 -7.19
N MET A 59 12.54 -4.24 -7.86
CA MET A 59 12.29 -5.46 -8.63
C MET A 59 11.86 -6.62 -7.73
N PHE A 60 12.47 -6.79 -6.56
CA PHE A 60 12.06 -7.81 -5.59
C PHE A 60 10.60 -7.59 -5.16
N PHE A 61 10.25 -6.37 -4.77
CA PHE A 61 8.88 -6.06 -4.39
C PHE A 61 7.89 -6.25 -5.54
N LEU A 62 8.25 -5.85 -6.75
CA LEU A 62 7.38 -6.02 -7.91
C LEU A 62 7.11 -7.51 -8.19
N CYS A 63 8.14 -8.36 -8.20
CA CYS A 63 7.98 -9.79 -8.45
C CYS A 63 7.13 -10.48 -7.37
N ASN A 64 7.35 -10.15 -6.09
CA ASN A 64 6.57 -10.75 -5.00
C ASN A 64 5.10 -10.29 -5.02
N ARG A 65 4.85 -8.99 -5.21
CA ARG A 65 3.49 -8.46 -5.29
C ARG A 65 2.75 -8.95 -6.53
N PHE A 66 3.47 -9.09 -7.67
CA PHE A 66 2.92 -9.73 -8.87
C PHE A 66 2.37 -11.12 -8.52
N LYS A 67 3.23 -11.98 -7.94
CA LYS A 67 2.81 -13.35 -7.56
C LYS A 67 1.66 -13.36 -6.55
N GLN A 68 1.69 -12.51 -5.53
CA GLN A 68 0.59 -12.40 -4.57
C GLN A 68 -0.72 -11.98 -5.22
N LEU A 69 -0.69 -11.09 -6.22
CA LEU A 69 -1.89 -10.63 -6.90
C LEU A 69 -2.40 -11.63 -7.94
N GLU A 70 -1.53 -12.41 -8.60
CA GLU A 70 -1.98 -13.58 -9.38
C GLU A 70 -2.78 -14.54 -8.50
N ASP A 71 -2.22 -14.91 -7.33
CA ASP A 71 -2.89 -15.81 -6.39
C ASP A 71 -4.18 -15.21 -5.84
N THR A 72 -4.19 -13.90 -5.57
CA THR A 72 -5.39 -13.17 -5.14
C THR A 72 -6.47 -13.19 -6.22
N GLY A 73 -6.09 -13.02 -7.48
CA GLY A 73 -6.99 -13.15 -8.63
C GLY A 73 -7.66 -14.51 -8.68
N ALA A 74 -6.84 -15.55 -8.72
CA ALA A 74 -7.31 -16.92 -8.86
C ALA A 74 -8.16 -17.41 -7.66
N HIS A 75 -7.74 -17.08 -6.43
CA HIS A 75 -8.39 -17.61 -5.23
C HIS A 75 -9.61 -16.80 -4.77
N TYR A 76 -9.67 -15.51 -5.07
CA TYR A 76 -10.72 -14.62 -4.55
C TYR A 76 -11.51 -13.91 -5.65
N VAL A 77 -10.83 -13.11 -6.49
CA VAL A 77 -11.51 -12.23 -7.44
C VAL A 77 -12.31 -13.02 -8.49
N GLU A 78 -11.71 -14.04 -9.10
CA GLU A 78 -12.37 -14.93 -10.08
C GLU A 78 -13.48 -15.76 -9.44
N GLN A 79 -13.35 -16.06 -8.15
CA GLN A 79 -14.38 -16.77 -7.37
C GLN A 79 -15.46 -15.83 -6.82
N ASN A 80 -15.42 -14.54 -7.19
CA ASN A 80 -16.32 -13.51 -6.67
C ASN A 80 -16.36 -13.46 -5.14
N THR A 81 -15.21 -13.69 -4.48
CA THR A 81 -15.03 -13.67 -3.04
C THR A 81 -14.39 -12.34 -2.62
N PRO A 82 -15.00 -11.59 -1.68
CA PRO A 82 -14.38 -10.36 -1.17
C PRO A 82 -13.02 -10.63 -0.51
N VAL A 83 -12.07 -9.68 -0.69
CA VAL A 83 -10.71 -9.80 -0.13
C VAL A 83 -10.16 -8.43 0.26
N ILE A 84 -9.32 -8.40 1.31
CA ILE A 84 -8.59 -7.22 1.76
C ILE A 84 -7.09 -7.43 1.52
N SER A 85 -6.38 -6.40 1.06
CA SER A 85 -4.91 -6.35 1.05
C SER A 85 -4.40 -5.14 1.84
N ASP A 86 -3.21 -5.25 2.43
CA ASP A 86 -2.56 -4.13 3.12
C ASP A 86 -1.62 -3.34 2.20
N TYR A 87 -1.83 -3.43 0.89
CA TYR A 87 -1.18 -2.65 -0.16
C TYR A 87 -1.99 -2.61 -1.45
N HIS A 88 -1.68 -1.63 -2.31
CA HIS A 88 -2.06 -1.58 -3.72
C HIS A 88 -0.81 -1.67 -4.59
N ILE A 89 -0.85 -2.41 -5.71
CA ILE A 89 0.33 -2.61 -6.59
C ILE A 89 0.91 -1.27 -7.11
N TYR A 90 0.10 -0.22 -7.24
CA TYR A 90 0.54 1.08 -7.71
C TYR A 90 1.61 1.72 -6.79
N LYS A 91 1.70 1.32 -5.52
CA LYS A 91 2.80 1.78 -4.65
C LYS A 91 4.19 1.50 -5.25
N ASN A 92 4.34 0.44 -6.05
CA ASN A 92 5.57 0.14 -6.79
C ASN A 92 6.00 1.31 -7.68
N MET A 93 5.05 1.99 -8.33
CA MET A 93 5.35 3.16 -9.15
C MET A 93 5.73 4.36 -8.28
N ILE A 94 5.05 4.57 -7.15
CA ILE A 94 5.36 5.66 -6.21
C ILE A 94 6.81 5.55 -5.73
N PHE A 95 7.22 4.37 -5.26
CA PHE A 95 8.58 4.14 -4.78
C PHE A 95 9.63 4.16 -5.90
N ALA A 96 9.36 3.51 -7.02
CA ALA A 96 10.29 3.48 -8.15
C ALA A 96 10.51 4.88 -8.75
N ASP A 97 9.50 5.71 -8.84
CA ASP A 97 9.64 7.10 -9.33
C ASP A 97 10.46 7.96 -8.37
N ARG A 98 10.41 7.67 -7.06
CA ARG A 98 11.23 8.31 -6.03
C ARG A 98 12.69 7.87 -6.09
N THR A 99 12.95 6.58 -6.24
CA THR A 99 14.27 5.98 -6.00
C THR A 99 15.05 5.71 -7.27
N LEU A 100 14.39 5.47 -8.42
CA LEU A 100 15.04 5.15 -9.68
C LEU A 100 15.20 6.38 -10.57
N LYS A 101 16.30 6.43 -11.31
CA LYS A 101 16.64 7.53 -12.24
C LYS A 101 16.99 7.00 -13.64
N GLY A 102 16.75 7.82 -14.65
CA GLY A 102 17.16 7.56 -16.03
C GLY A 102 16.70 6.19 -16.55
N THR A 103 17.60 5.48 -17.23
CA THR A 103 17.31 4.20 -17.89
C THR A 103 16.80 3.11 -16.93
N LYS A 104 17.24 3.10 -15.65
CA LYS A 104 16.75 2.13 -14.65
C LYS A 104 15.26 2.35 -14.40
N ARG A 105 14.82 3.61 -14.22
CA ARG A 105 13.40 3.95 -14.05
C ARG A 105 12.56 3.59 -15.28
N ASP A 106 13.06 3.91 -16.48
CA ASP A 106 12.31 3.64 -17.72
C ASP A 106 12.11 2.14 -17.94
N LYS A 107 13.16 1.32 -17.70
CA LYS A 107 13.07 -0.14 -17.74
C LYS A 107 12.10 -0.69 -16.70
N TYR A 108 12.17 -0.18 -15.47
CA TYR A 108 11.26 -0.60 -14.38
C TYR A 108 9.79 -0.33 -14.76
N ARG A 109 9.48 0.85 -15.28
CA ARG A 109 8.11 1.20 -15.71
C ARG A 109 7.60 0.26 -16.80
N GLN A 110 8.43 -0.08 -17.79
CA GLN A 110 8.07 -1.05 -18.83
C GLN A 110 7.76 -2.43 -18.24
N ILE A 111 8.63 -2.92 -17.35
CA ILE A 111 8.43 -4.22 -16.68
C ILE A 111 7.17 -4.17 -15.80
N TYR A 112 6.96 -3.07 -15.06
CA TYR A 112 5.77 -2.89 -14.23
C TYR A 112 4.50 -3.05 -15.07
N HIS A 113 4.35 -2.31 -16.16
CA HIS A 113 3.18 -2.42 -17.02
C HIS A 113 3.02 -3.81 -17.61
N LEU A 114 4.10 -4.40 -18.12
CA LEU A 114 4.09 -5.75 -18.67
C LEU A 114 3.57 -6.81 -17.68
N LEU A 115 3.93 -6.67 -16.41
CA LEU A 115 3.53 -7.62 -15.36
C LEU A 115 2.16 -7.31 -14.75
N THR A 116 1.69 -6.06 -14.78
CA THR A 116 0.53 -5.66 -13.95
C THR A 116 -0.74 -5.32 -14.73
N ASP A 117 -0.68 -5.24 -16.06
CA ASP A 117 -1.83 -4.80 -16.87
C ASP A 117 -3.04 -5.74 -16.72
N ASP A 118 -2.79 -7.05 -16.61
CA ASP A 118 -3.82 -8.09 -16.49
C ASP A 118 -4.12 -8.51 -15.04
N LEU A 119 -3.44 -7.91 -14.06
CA LEU A 119 -3.68 -8.25 -12.66
C LEU A 119 -5.00 -7.67 -12.12
N PRO A 120 -5.63 -8.35 -11.14
CA PRO A 120 -6.82 -7.82 -10.48
C PRO A 120 -6.50 -6.50 -9.79
N LYS A 121 -7.41 -5.53 -9.95
CA LYS A 121 -7.27 -4.20 -9.36
C LYS A 121 -8.31 -4.01 -8.26
N PRO A 122 -7.93 -3.44 -7.10
CA PRO A 122 -8.90 -3.08 -6.08
C PRO A 122 -9.96 -2.13 -6.63
N ASN A 123 -11.21 -2.35 -6.23
CA ASN A 123 -12.32 -1.44 -6.51
C ASN A 123 -12.56 -0.44 -5.37
N LEU A 124 -11.96 -0.69 -4.20
CA LEU A 124 -11.97 0.22 -3.05
C LEU A 124 -10.56 0.35 -2.48
N VAL A 125 -10.10 1.59 -2.28
CA VAL A 125 -8.81 1.91 -1.64
C VAL A 125 -9.07 2.75 -0.40
N LEU A 126 -8.59 2.29 0.76
CA LEU A 126 -8.53 3.08 1.98
C LEU A 126 -7.16 3.74 2.04
N TYR A 127 -7.10 5.03 1.78
CA TYR A 127 -5.87 5.79 1.81
C TYR A 127 -5.68 6.47 3.16
N ILE A 128 -4.69 5.98 3.94
CA ILE A 128 -4.34 6.55 5.24
C ILE A 128 -3.40 7.74 5.03
N GLU A 129 -3.89 8.94 5.34
CA GLU A 129 -3.11 10.18 5.39
C GLU A 129 -2.65 10.41 6.83
N ALA A 130 -1.36 10.74 7.01
CA ALA A 130 -0.79 11.10 8.30
C ALA A 130 0.34 12.12 8.13
N GLU A 131 0.51 12.99 9.12
CA GLU A 131 1.57 13.96 9.18
C GLU A 131 2.94 13.31 9.46
N LEU A 132 4.02 14.00 9.09
CA LEU A 132 5.40 13.51 9.22
C LEU A 132 5.70 13.05 10.65
N ASP A 133 5.38 13.87 11.64
CA ASP A 133 5.67 13.58 13.05
C ASP A 133 4.98 12.31 13.53
N THR A 134 3.72 12.10 13.13
CA THR A 134 2.95 10.89 13.43
C THR A 134 3.59 9.65 12.79
N LEU A 135 4.01 9.74 11.54
CA LEU A 135 4.66 8.63 10.84
C LEU A 135 5.99 8.27 11.49
N MET A 136 6.85 9.28 11.75
CA MET A 136 8.15 9.08 12.39
C MET A 136 8.01 8.49 13.80
N TYR A 137 7.06 8.98 14.59
CA TYR A 137 6.74 8.40 15.90
C TYR A 137 6.37 6.92 15.80
N ARG A 138 5.48 6.56 14.86
CA ARG A 138 5.01 5.17 14.66
C ARG A 138 6.12 4.26 14.14
N ILE A 139 6.99 4.74 13.24
CA ILE A 139 8.18 4.03 12.75
C ILE A 139 9.12 3.72 13.91
N ASN A 140 9.46 4.72 14.72
CA ASN A 140 10.34 4.57 15.89
C ASN A 140 9.72 3.61 16.93
N LYS A 141 8.42 3.72 17.21
CA LYS A 141 7.70 2.84 18.16
C LYS A 141 7.68 1.39 17.67
N ARG A 142 7.57 1.16 16.36
CA ARG A 142 7.62 -0.18 15.75
C ARG A 142 9.00 -0.83 15.86
N GLY A 143 10.08 -0.05 15.76
CA GLY A 143 11.44 -0.46 16.07
C GLY A 143 12.06 -1.47 15.11
N ARG A 144 11.68 -1.46 13.83
CA ARG A 144 12.34 -2.30 12.82
C ARG A 144 13.77 -1.81 12.60
N SER A 145 14.74 -2.71 12.68
CA SER A 145 16.18 -2.37 12.64
C SER A 145 16.60 -1.60 11.38
N PHE A 146 16.03 -1.93 10.23
CA PHE A 146 16.31 -1.28 8.95
C PHE A 146 15.60 0.09 8.76
N GLU A 147 14.75 0.51 9.70
CA GLU A 147 14.03 1.78 9.67
C GLU A 147 14.53 2.77 10.73
N GLN A 148 15.51 2.39 11.57
CA GLN A 148 15.95 3.20 12.70
C GLN A 148 16.55 4.56 12.30
N ASP A 149 17.21 4.60 11.14
CA ASP A 149 17.84 5.80 10.60
C ASP A 149 17.03 6.43 9.46
N MET A 150 15.69 6.30 9.49
CA MET A 150 14.81 6.84 8.45
C MET A 150 14.96 8.37 8.38
N ASP A 151 15.35 8.87 7.21
CA ASP A 151 15.50 10.30 6.96
C ASP A 151 14.12 11.00 6.93
N PRO A 152 13.86 11.98 7.81
CA PRO A 152 12.63 12.76 7.79
C PRO A 152 12.37 13.45 6.44
N ALA A 153 13.42 13.94 5.76
CA ALA A 153 13.28 14.58 4.44
C ALA A 153 12.82 13.59 3.37
N TYR A 154 13.31 12.34 3.42
CA TYR A 154 12.80 11.26 2.57
C TYR A 154 11.32 10.99 2.82
N MET A 155 10.92 10.94 4.09
CA MET A 155 9.52 10.69 4.48
C MET A 155 8.58 11.82 4.06
N GLU A 156 8.99 13.08 4.22
CA GLU A 156 8.21 14.25 3.77
C GLU A 156 7.94 14.18 2.26
N GLN A 157 8.97 13.85 1.50
CA GLN A 157 8.84 13.67 0.06
C GLN A 157 7.95 12.46 -0.30
N LEU A 158 8.06 11.35 0.43
CA LEU A 158 7.23 10.17 0.23
C LEU A 158 5.73 10.46 0.50
N ILE A 159 5.41 11.27 1.51
CA ILE A 159 4.05 11.75 1.78
C ILE A 159 3.49 12.49 0.55
N ALA A 160 4.28 13.41 -0.01
CA ALA A 160 3.88 14.16 -1.21
C ALA A 160 3.68 13.25 -2.44
N ASP A 161 4.54 12.25 -2.61
CA ASP A 161 4.43 11.27 -3.69
C ASP A 161 3.19 10.39 -3.55
N TYR A 162 2.86 9.96 -2.35
CA TYR A 162 1.62 9.22 -2.08
C TYR A 162 0.38 10.05 -2.43
N LYS A 163 0.34 11.31 -2.03
CA LYS A 163 -0.75 12.22 -2.39
C LYS A 163 -0.91 12.32 -3.90
N THR A 164 0.19 12.59 -4.60
CA THR A 164 0.20 12.67 -6.08
C THR A 164 -0.22 11.35 -6.72
N GLY A 165 0.27 10.22 -6.21
CA GLY A 165 -0.06 8.88 -6.70
C GLY A 165 -1.52 8.52 -6.51
N MET A 166 -2.12 8.88 -5.37
CA MET A 166 -3.53 8.66 -5.11
C MET A 166 -4.42 9.56 -5.98
N ASP A 167 -4.03 10.81 -6.21
CA ASP A 167 -4.72 11.72 -7.13
C ASP A 167 -4.65 11.19 -8.57
N TYR A 168 -3.50 10.65 -9.01
CA TYR A 168 -3.39 9.98 -10.31
C TYR A 168 -4.32 8.76 -10.41
N LEU A 169 -4.35 7.92 -9.39
CA LEU A 169 -5.21 6.73 -9.35
C LEU A 169 -6.70 7.11 -9.41
N ALA A 170 -7.10 8.16 -8.70
CA ALA A 170 -8.45 8.69 -8.71
C ALA A 170 -8.90 9.23 -10.09
N ASN A 171 -7.95 9.65 -10.94
CA ASN A 171 -8.21 10.15 -12.28
C ASN A 171 -7.87 9.15 -13.39
N SER A 172 -7.61 7.88 -13.06
CA SER A 172 -7.32 6.84 -14.03
C SER A 172 -8.55 6.46 -14.86
N SER A 173 -8.38 5.69 -15.93
CA SER A 173 -9.48 5.28 -16.83
C SER A 173 -10.54 4.39 -16.14
N ASN A 174 -10.17 3.66 -15.10
CA ASN A 174 -11.07 2.85 -14.28
C ASN A 174 -10.69 3.04 -12.80
N PRO A 175 -11.05 4.20 -12.21
CA PRO A 175 -10.59 4.54 -10.87
C PRO A 175 -11.28 3.67 -9.81
N PRO A 176 -10.55 3.22 -8.78
CA PRO A 176 -11.19 2.68 -7.58
C PRO A 176 -11.90 3.80 -6.83
N VAL A 177 -12.84 3.43 -5.97
CA VAL A 177 -13.30 4.36 -4.93
C VAL A 177 -12.17 4.57 -3.94
N ILE A 178 -11.84 5.82 -3.61
CA ILE A 178 -10.80 6.15 -2.63
C ILE A 178 -11.45 6.79 -1.41
N ILE A 179 -11.37 6.11 -0.27
CA ILE A 179 -11.77 6.63 1.04
C ILE A 179 -10.52 7.13 1.75
N LYS A 180 -10.46 8.41 2.04
CA LYS A 180 -9.37 9.01 2.82
C LYS A 180 -9.60 8.80 4.31
N VAL A 181 -8.60 8.23 4.99
CA VAL A 181 -8.58 8.03 6.44
C VAL A 181 -7.51 8.96 7.02
N ASN A 182 -7.93 10.08 7.59
CA ASN A 182 -7.00 11.01 8.25
C ASN A 182 -6.61 10.46 9.61
N ALA A 183 -5.37 10.04 9.77
CA ALA A 183 -4.85 9.40 10.98
C ALA A 183 -4.62 10.37 12.15
N GLU A 184 -4.69 11.69 11.91
CA GLU A 184 -4.65 12.72 12.96
C GLU A 184 -6.03 12.90 13.62
N GLN A 185 -7.10 12.60 12.88
CA GLN A 185 -8.49 12.74 13.34
C GLN A 185 -9.09 11.41 13.76
N LEU A 186 -8.65 10.31 13.15
CA LEU A 186 -9.21 8.97 13.34
C LEU A 186 -8.13 8.02 13.87
N ASP A 187 -7.94 8.02 15.18
CA ASP A 187 -7.15 6.98 15.84
C ASP A 187 -8.01 5.71 16.00
N PHE A 188 -7.95 4.86 14.97
CA PHE A 188 -8.73 3.62 14.92
C PHE A 188 -8.16 2.50 15.80
N VAL A 189 -6.99 2.70 16.43
CA VAL A 189 -6.37 1.72 17.34
C VAL A 189 -6.83 1.96 18.77
N GLU A 190 -6.76 3.21 19.25
CA GLU A 190 -7.07 3.56 20.63
C GLU A 190 -8.57 3.87 20.81
N HIS A 191 -9.29 4.25 19.72
CA HIS A 191 -10.67 4.69 19.74
C HIS A 191 -11.59 3.80 18.90
N PRO A 192 -12.32 2.83 19.51
CA PRO A 192 -13.19 1.92 18.77
C PRO A 192 -14.31 2.62 17.96
N GLU A 193 -14.72 3.82 18.36
CA GLU A 193 -15.68 4.62 17.60
C GLU A 193 -15.12 5.12 16.27
N HIS A 194 -13.84 5.48 16.20
CA HIS A 194 -13.16 5.86 14.97
C HIS A 194 -13.07 4.67 14.01
N PHE A 195 -12.72 3.49 14.53
CA PHE A 195 -12.73 2.28 13.72
C PHE A 195 -14.12 1.95 13.16
N ARG A 196 -15.18 2.08 13.99
CA ARG A 196 -16.55 1.86 13.53
C ARG A 196 -16.97 2.82 12.41
N GLN A 197 -16.52 4.08 12.44
CA GLN A 197 -16.77 5.02 11.33
C GLN A 197 -16.17 4.50 10.02
N ILE A 198 -14.91 4.03 10.05
CA ILE A 198 -14.24 3.46 8.87
C ILE A 198 -14.99 2.23 8.37
N VAL A 199 -15.36 1.31 9.28
CA VAL A 199 -16.12 0.09 8.93
C VAL A 199 -17.45 0.44 8.27
N ASN A 200 -18.18 1.43 8.77
CA ASN A 200 -19.44 1.84 8.19
C ASN A 200 -19.28 2.39 6.77
N HIS A 201 -18.26 3.22 6.53
CA HIS A 201 -17.96 3.69 5.19
C HIS A 201 -17.60 2.52 4.25
N VAL A 202 -16.79 1.57 4.70
CA VAL A 202 -16.45 0.39 3.89
C VAL A 202 -17.70 -0.43 3.55
N LYS A 203 -18.61 -0.63 4.51
CA LYS A 203 -19.86 -1.40 4.31
C LYS A 203 -20.77 -0.80 3.22
N GLU A 204 -20.74 0.49 2.99
CA GLU A 204 -21.50 1.15 1.90
C GLU A 204 -21.11 0.66 0.50
N TYR A 205 -19.89 0.13 0.35
CA TYR A 205 -19.35 -0.31 -0.94
C TYR A 205 -19.32 -1.83 -1.11
N ILE A 206 -19.49 -2.60 -0.03
CA ILE A 206 -19.43 -4.07 -0.08
C ILE A 206 -20.80 -4.77 0.01
N ILE A 207 -21.87 -4.01 0.20
CA ILE A 207 -23.27 -4.53 0.25
C ILE A 207 -24.00 -4.32 -1.07
#